data_a1e76835563e8598bf4bb672382cadb4
#
_entry.id   a1e76835563e8598bf4bb672382cadb4
#
_cell.length_a   1.000
_cell.length_b   1.000
_cell.length_c   1.000
_cell.angle_alpha   90.00
_cell.angle_beta   90.00
_cell.angle_gamma   90.00
#
_symmetry.space_group_name_H-M   'P 1'
#
loop_
_entity.id
_entity.type
_entity.pdbx_description
1 polymer ?
#
loop_
_entity_poly.entity_id
_entity_poly.type
_entity_poly.pdbx_seq_one_letter_code
_entity_poly.pdbx_strand_id
1 'polypeptide(L)'
;MKFTRRAVQATIALGLLGGLFATPSHAQDKPKVALVMKSLANEFFQTMEAGAQAHNKSHASDYTLVSNGIKNETDTAAQIRMVEQMIAQKANAIVIAPADSKALVPVLKTAIDKGILVVNIDNQLDPAVQKEKGIQIPFAGPDNRTGAKLVGDYLAKQLKAGDKVGILEGVSTTFNAQQRTLGYQDAMKAAGVAVVGVQSGDWEINKGNTVASGMLREHPDLKALLAGNDNMAIGAVAAVKAAGKVGKVMVVGYDNIDAVKPMLKDGRMLATADQFGAKQAVFGIEIALK
;
A
#
# COMPACT_ATOMS: atom_id res chain seq x y z
N MET A 1 29.78 -2.94 104.93
CA MET A 1 28.71 -3.39 104.08
C MET A 1 29.12 -3.04 102.61
N LYS A 2 29.49 -4.02 101.83
CA LYS A 2 30.05 -3.83 100.50
C LYS A 2 29.03 -4.36 99.52
N PHE A 3 28.51 -3.52 98.60
CA PHE A 3 27.67 -3.92 97.50
C PHE A 3 28.53 -3.99 96.23
N THR A 4 28.62 -5.14 95.67
CA THR A 4 29.27 -5.42 94.35
C THR A 4 28.30 -5.22 93.21
N ARG A 5 28.64 -4.34 92.24
CA ARG A 5 27.91 -4.17 90.99
C ARG A 5 28.37 -5.21 90.01
N ARG A 6 27.43 -6.01 89.51
CA ARG A 6 27.63 -6.84 88.34
C ARG A 6 27.17 -6.07 87.11
N ALA A 7 28.07 -5.85 86.16
CA ALA A 7 27.76 -5.32 84.81
C ALA A 7 27.20 -6.42 83.91
N VAL A 8 26.05 -6.17 83.39
CA VAL A 8 25.46 -7.00 82.31
C VAL A 8 25.80 -6.38 80.95
N GLN A 9 26.63 -7.03 80.19
CA GLN A 9 26.87 -6.66 78.77
C GLN A 9 25.74 -7.18 77.94
N ALA A 10 24.93 -6.29 77.34
CA ALA A 10 23.93 -6.61 76.37
C ALA A 10 24.57 -6.45 74.97
N THR A 11 24.78 -7.57 74.24
CA THR A 11 25.25 -7.61 72.86
C THR A 11 24.08 -7.32 71.93
N ILE A 12 24.08 -6.15 71.30
CA ILE A 12 23.10 -5.80 70.26
C ILE A 12 23.61 -6.39 68.97
N ALA A 13 22.95 -7.46 68.48
CA ALA A 13 23.13 -8.00 67.13
C ALA A 13 22.35 -7.13 66.13
N LEU A 14 23.07 -6.32 65.36
CA LEU A 14 22.50 -5.51 64.28
C LEU A 14 22.23 -6.44 63.02
N GLY A 15 21.01 -6.91 62.91
CA GLY A 15 20.55 -7.64 61.72
C GLY A 15 20.43 -6.70 60.52
N LEU A 16 21.36 -6.78 59.56
CA LEU A 16 21.23 -6.17 58.23
C LEU A 16 20.14 -6.90 57.46
N LEU A 17 18.90 -6.40 57.51
CA LEU A 17 17.87 -6.71 56.53
C LEU A 17 18.21 -5.97 55.24
N GLY A 18 18.95 -6.65 54.34
CA GLY A 18 19.11 -6.23 52.95
C GLY A 18 17.76 -6.36 52.24
N GLY A 19 16.96 -5.29 52.23
CA GLY A 19 15.78 -5.18 51.41
C GLY A 19 16.22 -5.17 49.94
N LEU A 20 16.02 -6.28 49.23
CA LEU A 20 16.03 -6.32 47.78
C LEU A 20 14.87 -5.45 47.29
N PHE A 21 15.14 -4.17 47.01
CA PHE A 21 14.27 -3.37 46.21
C PHE A 21 14.27 -3.97 44.77
N ALA A 22 13.35 -4.91 44.53
CA ALA A 22 13.01 -5.28 43.18
C ALA A 22 12.46 -4.02 42.52
N THR A 23 13.30 -3.32 41.75
CA THR A 23 12.81 -2.29 40.83
C THR A 23 11.81 -2.96 39.90
N PRO A 24 10.56 -2.47 39.83
CA PRO A 24 9.63 -3.00 38.86
C PRO A 24 10.28 -2.81 37.49
N SER A 25 10.64 -3.91 36.81
CA SER A 25 10.99 -3.91 35.44
C SER A 25 9.72 -3.44 34.70
N HIS A 26 9.67 -2.14 34.39
CA HIS A 26 8.70 -1.66 33.45
C HIS A 26 9.00 -2.42 32.13
N ALA A 27 8.22 -3.45 31.86
CA ALA A 27 8.17 -4.00 30.51
C ALA A 27 7.87 -2.81 29.61
N GLN A 28 8.85 -2.36 28.85
CA GLN A 28 8.70 -1.25 27.91
C GLN A 28 7.59 -1.67 26.95
N ASP A 29 6.47 -0.95 26.96
CA ASP A 29 5.35 -1.25 26.06
C ASP A 29 5.89 -1.29 24.64
N LYS A 30 5.62 -2.40 23.94
CA LYS A 30 6.08 -2.59 22.58
C LYS A 30 5.53 -1.47 21.69
N PRO A 31 6.34 -0.92 20.78
CA PRO A 31 5.85 0.11 19.88
C PRO A 31 4.65 -0.40 19.08
N LYS A 32 3.62 0.43 18.97
CA LYS A 32 2.43 0.17 18.16
C LYS A 32 2.63 0.73 16.77
N VAL A 33 2.70 -0.15 15.78
CA VAL A 33 2.78 0.20 14.36
C VAL A 33 1.40 0.04 13.73
N ALA A 34 0.87 1.12 13.15
CA ALA A 34 -0.37 1.11 12.41
C ALA A 34 -0.10 0.98 10.91
N LEU A 35 -0.65 -0.05 10.26
CA LEU A 35 -0.67 -0.19 8.82
C LEU A 35 -2.03 0.29 8.31
N VAL A 36 -2.05 1.43 7.60
CA VAL A 36 -3.25 2.04 7.03
C VAL A 36 -3.24 1.85 5.52
N MET A 37 -4.14 1.00 5.03
CA MET A 37 -4.20 0.60 3.63
C MET A 37 -5.36 1.25 2.89
N LYS A 38 -5.39 1.09 1.57
CA LYS A 38 -6.56 1.37 0.74
C LYS A 38 -7.60 0.24 0.86
N SER A 39 -8.34 -0.05 -0.20
CA SER A 39 -9.49 -0.95 -0.14
C SER A 39 -9.11 -2.40 0.15
N LEU A 40 -9.59 -2.93 1.28
CA LEU A 40 -9.47 -4.37 1.59
C LEU A 40 -10.40 -5.26 0.73
N ALA A 41 -11.26 -4.68 -0.10
CA ALA A 41 -11.95 -5.43 -1.15
C ALA A 41 -11.03 -5.76 -2.34
N ASN A 42 -9.87 -5.09 -2.45
CA ASN A 42 -8.84 -5.36 -3.44
C ASN A 42 -7.85 -6.40 -2.88
N GLU A 43 -7.72 -7.52 -3.58
CA GLU A 43 -6.84 -8.64 -3.18
C GLU A 43 -5.37 -8.21 -2.99
N PHE A 44 -4.90 -7.20 -3.72
CA PHE A 44 -3.56 -6.64 -3.55
C PHE A 44 -3.31 -6.18 -2.10
N PHE A 45 -4.28 -5.48 -1.49
CA PHE A 45 -4.17 -5.03 -0.10
C PHE A 45 -4.40 -6.15 0.91
N GLN A 46 -5.18 -7.18 0.58
CA GLN A 46 -5.28 -8.39 1.41
C GLN A 46 -3.92 -9.12 1.47
N THR A 47 -3.23 -9.23 0.34
CA THR A 47 -1.88 -9.80 0.26
C THR A 47 -0.87 -8.95 1.05
N MET A 48 -0.98 -7.61 0.97
CA MET A 48 -0.17 -6.68 1.74
C MET A 48 -0.39 -6.86 3.25
N GLU A 49 -1.63 -6.95 3.68
CA GLU A 49 -2.00 -7.20 5.08
C GLU A 49 -1.48 -8.54 5.58
N ALA A 50 -1.66 -9.61 4.80
CA ALA A 50 -1.16 -10.93 5.14
C ALA A 50 0.37 -10.95 5.33
N GLY A 51 1.12 -10.23 4.48
CA GLY A 51 2.56 -10.07 4.64
C GLY A 51 2.94 -9.35 5.93
N ALA A 52 2.25 -8.26 6.27
CA ALA A 52 2.46 -7.53 7.51
C ALA A 52 2.13 -8.37 8.76
N GLN A 53 1.04 -9.13 8.73
CA GLN A 53 0.64 -10.02 9.83
C GLN A 53 1.64 -11.16 10.03
N ALA A 54 2.13 -11.77 8.95
CA ALA A 54 3.16 -12.80 9.00
C ALA A 54 4.47 -12.25 9.60
N HIS A 55 4.89 -11.04 9.20
CA HIS A 55 6.05 -10.36 9.78
C HIS A 55 5.85 -10.08 11.27
N ASN A 56 4.70 -9.53 11.67
CA ASN A 56 4.42 -9.26 13.08
C ASN A 56 4.41 -10.55 13.92
N LYS A 57 3.87 -11.65 13.38
CA LYS A 57 3.89 -12.95 14.07
C LYS A 57 5.31 -13.44 14.37
N SER A 58 6.25 -13.26 13.43
CA SER A 58 7.66 -13.64 13.62
C SER A 58 8.44 -12.66 14.50
N HIS A 59 7.96 -11.43 14.67
CA HIS A 59 8.55 -10.33 15.46
C HIS A 59 7.62 -9.88 16.60
N ALA A 60 6.85 -10.80 17.15
CA ALA A 60 5.84 -10.48 18.17
C ALA A 60 6.43 -9.92 19.46
N SER A 61 7.74 -10.12 19.73
CA SER A 61 8.47 -9.46 20.83
C SER A 61 8.77 -7.99 20.58
N ASP A 62 8.86 -7.55 19.32
CA ASP A 62 9.46 -6.29 18.92
C ASP A 62 8.44 -5.17 18.79
N TYR A 63 7.24 -5.46 18.28
CA TYR A 63 6.18 -4.48 18.09
C TYR A 63 4.77 -5.11 18.08
N THR A 64 3.75 -4.25 18.14
CA THR A 64 2.34 -4.63 17.96
C THR A 64 1.84 -4.03 16.66
N LEU A 65 1.23 -4.84 15.78
CA LEU A 65 0.62 -4.39 14.54
C LEU A 65 -0.87 -4.10 14.72
N VAL A 66 -1.32 -2.95 14.21
CA VAL A 66 -2.73 -2.63 13.98
C VAL A 66 -2.90 -2.40 12.48
N SER A 67 -3.58 -3.31 11.79
CA SER A 67 -3.84 -3.16 10.34
C SER A 67 -5.29 -2.76 10.10
N ASN A 68 -5.51 -1.86 9.15
CA ASN A 68 -6.83 -1.39 8.76
C ASN A 68 -6.82 -0.86 7.32
N GLY A 69 -8.00 -0.84 6.68
CA GLY A 69 -8.17 -0.31 5.33
C GLY A 69 -9.58 0.18 5.08
N ILE A 70 -9.74 0.99 4.05
CA ILE A 70 -11.02 1.56 3.61
C ILE A 70 -11.84 0.54 2.80
N LYS A 71 -13.13 0.81 2.59
CA LYS A 71 -14.05 -0.09 1.89
C LYS A 71 -13.89 -0.05 0.37
N ASN A 72 -13.57 1.12 -0.18
CA ASN A 72 -13.35 1.33 -1.61
C ASN A 72 -12.15 2.26 -1.83
N GLU A 73 -11.60 2.29 -3.04
CA GLU A 73 -10.35 2.99 -3.35
C GLU A 73 -10.45 4.53 -3.30
N THR A 74 -11.66 5.09 -3.25
CA THR A 74 -11.91 6.55 -3.33
C THR A 74 -12.36 7.18 -2.01
N ASP A 75 -12.56 6.40 -0.93
CA ASP A 75 -13.02 6.93 0.35
C ASP A 75 -11.86 7.55 1.17
N THR A 76 -11.30 8.62 0.61
CA THR A 76 -10.24 9.41 1.24
C THR A 76 -10.63 9.93 2.62
N ALA A 77 -11.90 10.33 2.80
CA ALA A 77 -12.39 10.81 4.08
C ALA A 77 -12.35 9.72 5.16
N ALA A 78 -12.69 8.47 4.82
CA ALA A 78 -12.57 7.36 5.76
C ALA A 78 -11.10 7.10 6.12
N GLN A 79 -10.17 7.20 5.16
CA GLN A 79 -8.76 7.00 5.44
C GLN A 79 -8.18 8.11 6.35
N ILE A 80 -8.60 9.37 6.16
CA ILE A 80 -8.23 10.47 7.06
C ILE A 80 -8.70 10.14 8.49
N ARG A 81 -9.96 9.74 8.68
CA ARG A 81 -10.47 9.33 10.00
C ARG A 81 -9.71 8.16 10.61
N MET A 82 -9.25 7.20 9.80
CA MET A 82 -8.38 6.12 10.30
C MET A 82 -7.05 6.65 10.83
N VAL A 83 -6.41 7.59 10.14
CA VAL A 83 -5.18 8.23 10.64
C VAL A 83 -5.45 8.98 11.93
N GLU A 84 -6.53 9.76 12.02
CA GLU A 84 -6.95 10.45 13.25
C GLU A 84 -7.17 9.47 14.41
N GLN A 85 -7.79 8.32 14.13
CA GLN A 85 -7.97 7.25 15.12
C GLN A 85 -6.63 6.68 15.61
N MET A 86 -5.66 6.45 14.71
CA MET A 86 -4.34 5.97 15.10
C MET A 86 -3.58 7.02 15.94
N ILE A 87 -3.74 8.31 15.63
CA ILE A 87 -3.22 9.40 16.44
C ILE A 87 -3.84 9.37 17.86
N ALA A 88 -5.16 9.24 17.96
CA ALA A 88 -5.86 9.17 19.24
C ALA A 88 -5.46 7.93 20.05
N GLN A 89 -5.20 6.81 19.41
CA GLN A 89 -4.70 5.57 20.02
C GLN A 89 -3.21 5.59 20.36
N LYS A 90 -2.53 6.73 20.15
CA LYS A 90 -1.10 6.91 20.40
C LYS A 90 -0.24 5.85 19.72
N ALA A 91 -0.49 5.60 18.42
CA ALA A 91 0.42 4.80 17.63
C ALA A 91 1.83 5.41 17.67
N ASN A 92 2.86 4.58 17.70
CA ASN A 92 4.25 5.02 17.63
C ASN A 92 4.68 5.31 16.21
N ALA A 93 4.12 4.53 15.25
CA ALA A 93 4.35 4.71 13.84
C ALA A 93 3.09 4.45 13.01
N ILE A 94 2.99 5.12 11.87
CA ILE A 94 1.95 4.91 10.84
C ILE A 94 2.65 4.59 9.53
N VAL A 95 2.41 3.39 9.01
CA VAL A 95 2.79 2.96 7.66
C VAL A 95 1.54 3.07 6.79
N ILE A 96 1.57 3.90 5.76
CA ILE A 96 0.37 4.25 5.00
C ILE A 96 0.53 4.07 3.49
N ALA A 97 -0.45 3.39 2.87
CA ALA A 97 -0.73 3.42 1.43
C ALA A 97 -1.85 4.43 1.16
N PRO A 98 -1.55 5.69 0.78
CA PRO A 98 -2.55 6.74 0.73
C PRO A 98 -3.51 6.58 -0.46
N ALA A 99 -4.81 6.77 -0.20
CA ALA A 99 -5.86 6.74 -1.22
C ALA A 99 -5.81 7.98 -2.15
N ASP A 100 -5.22 9.07 -1.68
CA ASP A 100 -4.98 10.29 -2.45
C ASP A 100 -3.60 10.84 -2.12
N SER A 101 -2.87 11.32 -3.13
CA SER A 101 -1.49 11.76 -2.95
C SER A 101 -1.35 13.10 -2.22
N LYS A 102 -2.40 13.93 -2.19
CA LYS A 102 -2.39 15.28 -1.59
C LYS A 102 -3.20 15.38 -0.32
N ALA A 103 -4.42 14.83 -0.33
CA ALA A 103 -5.40 15.02 0.74
C ALA A 103 -4.99 14.39 2.08
N LEU A 104 -4.11 13.39 2.06
CA LEU A 104 -3.61 12.74 3.30
C LEU A 104 -2.47 13.53 3.97
N VAL A 105 -1.76 14.40 3.24
CA VAL A 105 -0.59 15.11 3.76
C VAL A 105 -0.89 15.94 5.02
N PRO A 106 -2.00 16.70 5.12
CA PRO A 106 -2.30 17.49 6.32
C PRO A 106 -2.49 16.65 7.58
N VAL A 107 -3.24 15.54 7.51
CA VAL A 107 -3.47 14.68 8.69
C VAL A 107 -2.19 13.93 9.08
N LEU A 108 -1.35 13.56 8.12
CA LEU A 108 -0.05 12.94 8.39
C LEU A 108 0.93 13.94 9.03
N LYS A 109 0.89 15.22 8.63
CA LYS A 109 1.61 16.27 9.35
C LYS A 109 1.16 16.35 10.81
N THR A 110 -0.14 16.29 11.07
CA THR A 110 -0.66 16.28 12.45
C THR A 110 -0.12 15.08 13.25
N ALA A 111 0.02 13.92 12.63
CA ALA A 111 0.64 12.74 13.26
C ALA A 111 2.11 13.02 13.62
N ILE A 112 2.88 13.55 12.66
CA ILE A 112 4.30 13.90 12.84
C ILE A 112 4.48 14.94 13.96
N ASP A 113 3.66 15.98 14.00
CA ASP A 113 3.70 17.03 15.02
C ASP A 113 3.41 16.48 16.43
N LYS A 114 2.77 15.32 16.54
CA LYS A 114 2.54 14.59 17.78
C LYS A 114 3.61 13.54 18.09
N GLY A 115 4.71 13.53 17.33
CA GLY A 115 5.83 12.60 17.51
C GLY A 115 5.61 11.20 16.97
N ILE A 116 4.59 10.98 16.10
CA ILE A 116 4.36 9.72 15.44
C ILE A 116 5.22 9.63 14.18
N LEU A 117 5.98 8.56 14.04
CA LEU A 117 6.75 8.29 12.84
C LEU A 117 5.80 7.94 11.68
N VAL A 118 6.03 8.48 10.49
CA VAL A 118 5.20 8.17 9.31
C VAL A 118 6.08 7.62 8.21
N VAL A 119 5.66 6.50 7.61
CA VAL A 119 6.28 5.89 6.42
C VAL A 119 5.22 5.74 5.34
N ASN A 120 5.50 6.26 4.15
CA ASN A 120 4.63 6.15 2.99
C ASN A 120 5.00 4.92 2.15
N ILE A 121 4.02 4.11 1.78
CA ILE A 121 4.19 2.94 0.89
C ILE A 121 3.19 2.99 -0.28
N ASP A 122 3.39 2.14 -1.30
CA ASP A 122 2.51 1.92 -2.45
C ASP A 122 2.27 3.15 -3.34
N ASN A 123 1.47 4.10 -2.89
CA ASN A 123 1.18 5.34 -3.60
C ASN A 123 1.93 6.51 -2.97
N GLN A 124 2.77 7.18 -3.75
CA GLN A 124 3.59 8.28 -3.26
C GLN A 124 2.75 9.52 -2.93
N LEU A 125 2.99 10.09 -1.75
CA LEU A 125 2.47 11.40 -1.38
C LEU A 125 3.13 12.49 -2.23
N ASP A 126 2.36 13.53 -2.57
CA ASP A 126 2.81 14.64 -3.42
C ASP A 126 3.97 15.40 -2.76
N PRO A 127 5.17 15.43 -3.39
CA PRO A 127 6.34 16.07 -2.80
C PRO A 127 6.18 17.60 -2.65
N ALA A 128 5.40 18.25 -3.53
CA ALA A 128 5.18 19.68 -3.46
C ALA A 128 4.32 20.04 -2.26
N VAL A 129 3.25 19.26 -2.00
CA VAL A 129 2.40 19.44 -0.81
C VAL A 129 3.17 19.11 0.47
N GLN A 130 4.00 18.05 0.48
CA GLN A 130 4.86 17.78 1.63
C GLN A 130 5.81 18.96 1.92
N LYS A 131 6.46 19.51 0.88
CA LYS A 131 7.34 20.67 1.00
C LYS A 131 6.58 21.89 1.51
N GLU A 132 5.39 22.17 1.00
CA GLU A 132 4.51 23.27 1.48
C GLU A 132 4.22 23.14 2.97
N LYS A 133 3.95 21.91 3.44
CA LYS A 133 3.68 21.63 4.86
C LYS A 133 4.94 21.50 5.73
N GLY A 134 6.13 21.64 5.16
CA GLY A 134 7.41 21.55 5.89
C GLY A 134 7.73 20.15 6.42
N ILE A 135 7.27 19.10 5.75
CA ILE A 135 7.53 17.70 6.11
C ILE A 135 8.17 16.93 4.96
N GLN A 136 8.87 15.87 5.31
CA GLN A 136 9.39 14.89 4.36
C GLN A 136 9.14 13.48 4.92
N ILE A 137 8.31 12.71 4.24
CA ILE A 137 7.93 11.35 4.64
C ILE A 137 8.69 10.38 3.74
N PRO A 138 9.46 9.42 4.30
CA PRO A 138 10.15 8.42 3.51
C PRO A 138 9.15 7.56 2.73
N PHE A 139 9.48 7.25 1.47
CA PHE A 139 8.67 6.42 0.59
C PHE A 139 9.35 5.09 0.29
N ALA A 140 8.60 4.00 0.44
CA ALA A 140 9.00 2.66 0.01
C ALA A 140 7.93 2.09 -0.93
N GLY A 141 8.25 2.01 -2.21
CA GLY A 141 7.32 1.52 -3.23
C GLY A 141 8.00 1.29 -4.57
N PRO A 142 7.28 0.74 -5.56
CA PRO A 142 7.83 0.43 -6.88
C PRO A 142 8.01 1.69 -7.75
N ASP A 143 8.87 1.60 -8.74
CA ASP A 143 8.86 2.52 -9.87
C ASP A 143 7.69 2.17 -10.81
N ASN A 144 6.58 2.86 -10.58
CA ASN A 144 5.33 2.61 -11.30
C ASN A 144 5.42 2.88 -12.81
N ARG A 145 6.19 3.92 -13.22
CA ARG A 145 6.34 4.27 -14.63
C ARG A 145 7.14 3.22 -15.38
N THR A 146 8.27 2.81 -14.81
CA THR A 146 9.11 1.75 -15.38
C THR A 146 8.37 0.42 -15.42
N GLY A 147 7.67 0.03 -14.33
CA GLY A 147 6.89 -1.21 -14.29
C GLY A 147 5.78 -1.26 -15.35
N ALA A 148 5.00 -0.19 -15.48
CA ALA A 148 3.96 -0.10 -16.50
C ALA A 148 4.54 -0.07 -17.93
N LYS A 149 5.66 0.65 -18.13
CA LYS A 149 6.36 0.64 -19.42
C LYS A 149 6.81 -0.76 -19.82
N LEU A 150 7.35 -1.57 -18.92
CA LEU A 150 7.75 -2.95 -19.20
C LEU A 150 6.57 -3.82 -19.65
N VAL A 151 5.42 -3.72 -19.01
CA VAL A 151 4.19 -4.41 -19.45
C VAL A 151 3.72 -3.89 -20.81
N GLY A 152 3.75 -2.57 -21.00
CA GLY A 152 3.42 -1.95 -22.29
C GLY A 152 4.36 -2.38 -23.41
N ASP A 153 5.67 -2.43 -23.18
CA ASP A 153 6.67 -2.90 -24.13
C ASP A 153 6.46 -4.38 -24.50
N TYR A 154 6.01 -5.20 -23.55
CA TYR A 154 5.67 -6.60 -23.83
C TYR A 154 4.43 -6.71 -24.72
N LEU A 155 3.37 -5.94 -24.43
CA LEU A 155 2.18 -5.86 -25.27
C LEU A 155 2.51 -5.33 -26.68
N ALA A 156 3.37 -4.32 -26.78
CA ALA A 156 3.75 -3.69 -28.04
C ALA A 156 4.34 -4.68 -29.07
N LYS A 157 4.99 -5.75 -28.59
CA LYS A 157 5.51 -6.84 -29.47
C LYS A 157 4.39 -7.59 -30.23
N GLN A 158 3.15 -7.49 -29.76
CA GLN A 158 1.98 -8.12 -30.37
C GLN A 158 1.17 -7.13 -31.25
N LEU A 159 1.58 -5.86 -31.30
CA LEU A 159 0.88 -4.78 -31.99
C LEU A 159 1.69 -4.29 -33.20
N LYS A 160 1.03 -3.54 -34.06
CA LYS A 160 1.63 -2.87 -35.24
C LYS A 160 1.48 -1.36 -35.09
N ALA A 161 2.37 -0.61 -35.71
CA ALA A 161 2.19 0.83 -35.84
C ALA A 161 0.82 1.19 -36.42
N GLY A 162 0.16 2.15 -35.79
CA GLY A 162 -1.21 2.55 -36.14
C GLY A 162 -2.32 1.74 -35.46
N ASP A 163 -2.02 0.62 -34.80
CA ASP A 163 -3.00 -0.08 -33.98
C ASP A 163 -3.50 0.84 -32.84
N LYS A 164 -4.76 0.62 -32.42
CA LYS A 164 -5.42 1.43 -31.40
C LYS A 164 -5.53 0.69 -30.07
N VAL A 165 -5.24 1.39 -28.98
CA VAL A 165 -5.36 0.87 -27.63
C VAL A 165 -6.05 1.87 -26.71
N GLY A 166 -6.71 1.36 -25.64
CA GLY A 166 -7.27 2.17 -24.56
C GLY A 166 -6.53 1.95 -23.24
N ILE A 167 -6.43 2.98 -22.41
CA ILE A 167 -5.85 2.90 -21.07
C ILE A 167 -6.95 3.09 -20.04
N LEU A 168 -7.07 2.13 -19.10
CA LEU A 168 -7.88 2.24 -17.91
C LEU A 168 -6.98 2.75 -16.79
N GLU A 169 -7.06 4.05 -16.51
CA GLU A 169 -6.33 4.69 -15.42
C GLU A 169 -6.96 4.33 -14.06
N GLY A 170 -6.20 4.34 -12.99
CA GLY A 170 -6.72 4.23 -11.64
C GLY A 170 -7.39 5.52 -11.15
N VAL A 171 -7.35 5.76 -9.83
CA VAL A 171 -7.81 7.05 -9.26
C VAL A 171 -6.83 8.15 -9.70
N SER A 172 -7.30 9.06 -10.54
CA SER A 172 -6.46 10.04 -11.26
C SER A 172 -5.74 11.05 -10.34
N THR A 173 -6.16 11.18 -9.08
CA THR A 173 -5.49 12.01 -8.06
C THR A 173 -4.32 11.29 -7.38
N THR A 174 -4.06 10.04 -7.73
CA THR A 174 -2.97 9.25 -7.16
C THR A 174 -1.73 9.26 -8.06
N PHE A 175 -0.56 9.40 -7.44
CA PHE A 175 0.71 9.43 -8.15
C PHE A 175 0.96 8.14 -8.95
N ASN A 176 0.67 6.97 -8.36
CA ASN A 176 0.86 5.69 -9.03
C ASN A 176 -0.04 5.53 -10.27
N ALA A 177 -1.30 6.01 -10.26
CA ALA A 177 -2.16 5.99 -11.45
C ALA A 177 -1.54 6.81 -12.58
N GLN A 178 -1.11 8.04 -12.29
CA GLN A 178 -0.48 8.92 -13.26
C GLN A 178 0.80 8.32 -13.83
N GLN A 179 1.65 7.74 -12.98
CA GLN A 179 2.92 7.14 -13.42
C GLN A 179 2.70 5.89 -14.28
N ARG A 180 1.75 5.01 -13.91
CA ARG A 180 1.41 3.83 -14.74
C ARG A 180 0.85 4.24 -16.09
N THR A 181 -0.04 5.25 -16.11
CA THR A 181 -0.55 5.82 -17.37
C THR A 181 0.57 6.34 -18.26
N LEU A 182 1.51 7.12 -17.70
CA LEU A 182 2.67 7.62 -18.43
C LEU A 182 3.56 6.48 -18.95
N GLY A 183 3.80 5.44 -18.15
CA GLY A 183 4.59 4.28 -18.57
C GLY A 183 3.96 3.54 -19.76
N TYR A 184 2.64 3.34 -19.73
CA TYR A 184 1.91 2.77 -20.86
C TYR A 184 1.97 3.66 -22.11
N GLN A 185 1.78 4.97 -21.95
CA GLN A 185 1.90 5.93 -23.06
C GLN A 185 3.30 5.94 -23.66
N ASP A 186 4.36 5.88 -22.83
CA ASP A 186 5.75 5.80 -23.28
C ASP A 186 5.98 4.57 -24.17
N ALA A 187 5.49 3.39 -23.74
CA ALA A 187 5.62 2.14 -24.48
C ALA A 187 4.85 2.20 -25.82
N MET A 188 3.61 2.67 -25.81
CA MET A 188 2.78 2.76 -27.00
C MET A 188 3.34 3.78 -27.99
N LYS A 189 3.80 4.93 -27.52
CA LYS A 189 4.46 5.94 -28.35
C LYS A 189 5.73 5.40 -29.02
N ALA A 190 6.55 4.66 -28.29
CA ALA A 190 7.76 4.04 -28.84
C ALA A 190 7.47 3.02 -29.94
N ALA A 191 6.32 2.34 -29.86
CA ALA A 191 5.87 1.36 -30.86
C ALA A 191 5.03 1.95 -32.02
N GLY A 192 4.76 3.26 -32.00
CA GLY A 192 3.88 3.90 -33.00
C GLY A 192 2.41 3.49 -32.88
N VAL A 193 1.99 3.01 -31.71
CA VAL A 193 0.62 2.58 -31.40
C VAL A 193 -0.21 3.77 -30.89
N ALA A 194 -1.43 3.91 -31.33
CA ALA A 194 -2.31 5.02 -31.00
C ALA A 194 -3.06 4.76 -29.67
N VAL A 195 -2.83 5.57 -28.65
CA VAL A 195 -3.68 5.62 -27.46
C VAL A 195 -4.91 6.47 -27.78
N VAL A 196 -6.08 5.83 -27.94
CA VAL A 196 -7.32 6.51 -28.35
C VAL A 196 -8.15 7.03 -27.18
N GLY A 197 -7.83 6.63 -25.95
CA GLY A 197 -8.49 7.11 -24.75
C GLY A 197 -7.78 6.70 -23.48
N VAL A 198 -7.87 7.58 -22.47
CA VAL A 198 -7.47 7.31 -21.08
C VAL A 198 -8.67 7.66 -20.23
N GLN A 199 -9.22 6.68 -19.49
CA GLN A 199 -10.39 6.90 -18.63
C GLN A 199 -10.19 6.19 -17.29
N SER A 200 -10.61 6.86 -16.18
CA SER A 200 -10.47 6.29 -14.85
C SER A 200 -11.47 5.16 -14.58
N GLY A 201 -10.97 4.02 -14.17
CA GLY A 201 -11.73 2.91 -13.61
C GLY A 201 -11.62 2.82 -12.09
N ASP A 202 -11.02 3.84 -11.43
CA ASP A 202 -10.92 4.02 -9.97
C ASP A 202 -10.38 2.80 -9.22
N TRP A 203 -9.55 1.97 -9.86
CA TRP A 203 -9.01 0.69 -9.35
C TRP A 203 -10.06 -0.42 -9.15
N GLU A 204 -11.31 -0.22 -9.60
CA GLU A 204 -12.45 -1.07 -9.31
C GLU A 204 -12.82 -1.98 -10.50
N ILE A 205 -13.20 -3.24 -10.22
CA ILE A 205 -13.59 -4.22 -11.24
C ILE A 205 -14.79 -3.71 -12.06
N ASN A 206 -15.85 -3.28 -11.38
CA ASN A 206 -17.09 -2.88 -12.05
C ASN A 206 -16.91 -1.62 -12.90
N LYS A 207 -16.17 -0.64 -12.40
CA LYS A 207 -15.89 0.58 -13.15
C LYS A 207 -14.94 0.32 -14.31
N GLY A 208 -13.92 -0.54 -14.11
CA GLY A 208 -13.06 -1.02 -15.18
C GLY A 208 -13.86 -1.70 -16.30
N ASN A 209 -14.84 -2.55 -15.95
CA ASN A 209 -15.75 -3.15 -16.94
C ASN A 209 -16.57 -2.09 -17.71
N THR A 210 -17.15 -1.12 -17.01
CA THR A 210 -17.95 -0.05 -17.61
C THR A 210 -17.12 0.78 -18.60
N VAL A 211 -15.92 1.20 -18.18
CA VAL A 211 -14.99 1.99 -19.00
C VAL A 211 -14.53 1.19 -20.22
N ALA A 212 -14.10 -0.06 -20.02
CA ALA A 212 -13.68 -0.94 -21.10
C ALA A 212 -14.81 -1.17 -22.13
N SER A 213 -16.04 -1.38 -21.66
CA SER A 213 -17.21 -1.54 -22.53
C SER A 213 -17.50 -0.28 -23.35
N GLY A 214 -17.31 0.91 -22.76
CA GLY A 214 -17.41 2.19 -23.46
C GLY A 214 -16.38 2.29 -24.59
N MET A 215 -15.10 2.10 -24.25
CA MET A 215 -14.01 2.16 -25.22
C MET A 215 -14.17 1.16 -26.38
N LEU A 216 -14.65 -0.07 -26.10
CA LEU A 216 -14.89 -1.09 -27.13
C LEU A 216 -16.03 -0.74 -28.09
N ARG A 217 -17.03 0.05 -27.64
CA ARG A 217 -18.12 0.57 -28.49
C ARG A 217 -17.66 1.76 -29.34
N GLU A 218 -16.92 2.70 -28.72
CA GLU A 218 -16.41 3.90 -29.37
C GLU A 218 -15.33 3.58 -30.42
N HIS A 219 -14.53 2.53 -30.14
CA HIS A 219 -13.43 2.09 -31.00
C HIS A 219 -13.56 0.60 -31.34
N PRO A 220 -14.41 0.22 -32.35
CA PRO A 220 -14.63 -1.17 -32.67
C PRO A 220 -13.37 -1.91 -33.21
N ASP A 221 -12.35 -1.16 -33.63
CA ASP A 221 -11.06 -1.63 -34.13
C ASP A 221 -9.96 -1.69 -33.04
N LEU A 222 -10.32 -1.45 -31.78
CA LEU A 222 -9.41 -1.51 -30.63
C LEU A 222 -8.69 -2.87 -30.56
N LYS A 223 -7.37 -2.84 -30.33
CA LYS A 223 -6.51 -4.04 -30.28
C LYS A 223 -6.15 -4.45 -28.87
N ALA A 224 -6.10 -3.50 -27.92
CA ALA A 224 -5.78 -3.81 -26.54
C ALA A 224 -6.36 -2.79 -25.56
N LEU A 225 -6.48 -3.26 -24.30
CA LEU A 225 -6.80 -2.47 -23.13
C LEU A 225 -5.66 -2.63 -22.10
N LEU A 226 -5.07 -1.50 -21.69
CA LEU A 226 -4.01 -1.44 -20.70
C LEU A 226 -4.61 -0.95 -19.38
N ALA A 227 -4.80 -1.86 -18.43
CA ALA A 227 -5.38 -1.53 -17.14
C ALA A 227 -4.28 -1.20 -16.12
N GLY A 228 -4.47 -0.10 -15.39
CA GLY A 228 -3.54 0.36 -14.36
C GLY A 228 -3.45 -0.56 -13.15
N ASN A 229 -4.43 -1.47 -12.96
CA ASN A 229 -4.34 -2.58 -12.00
C ASN A 229 -5.11 -3.82 -12.47
N ASP A 230 -4.93 -4.93 -11.78
CA ASP A 230 -5.54 -6.21 -12.14
C ASP A 230 -7.05 -6.24 -11.88
N ASN A 231 -7.58 -5.53 -10.89
CA ASN A 231 -9.03 -5.41 -10.70
C ASN A 231 -9.70 -4.82 -11.95
N MET A 232 -9.17 -3.70 -12.46
CA MET A 232 -9.69 -3.12 -13.71
C MET A 232 -9.46 -4.04 -14.91
N ALA A 233 -8.34 -4.78 -14.95
CA ALA A 233 -8.08 -5.78 -15.98
C ALA A 233 -9.11 -6.92 -15.96
N ILE A 234 -9.52 -7.42 -14.80
CA ILE A 234 -10.63 -8.40 -14.65
C ILE A 234 -11.91 -7.83 -15.25
N GLY A 235 -12.22 -6.58 -14.94
CA GLY A 235 -13.36 -5.87 -15.53
C GLY A 235 -13.27 -5.75 -17.05
N ALA A 236 -12.08 -5.43 -17.58
CA ALA A 236 -11.82 -5.32 -18.99
C ALA A 236 -11.94 -6.68 -19.72
N VAL A 237 -11.45 -7.77 -19.11
CA VAL A 237 -11.63 -9.14 -19.64
C VAL A 237 -13.10 -9.50 -19.78
N ALA A 238 -13.91 -9.16 -18.77
CA ALA A 238 -15.35 -9.39 -18.82
C ALA A 238 -16.02 -8.56 -19.94
N ALA A 239 -15.61 -7.29 -20.13
CA ALA A 239 -16.10 -6.43 -21.20
C ALA A 239 -15.72 -6.96 -22.60
N VAL A 240 -14.47 -7.42 -22.78
CA VAL A 240 -13.99 -8.03 -24.03
C VAL A 240 -14.81 -9.29 -24.36
N LYS A 241 -15.10 -10.13 -23.35
CA LYS A 241 -15.95 -11.32 -23.52
C LYS A 241 -17.37 -10.94 -23.93
N ALA A 242 -17.99 -9.98 -23.25
CA ALA A 242 -19.35 -9.53 -23.55
C ALA A 242 -19.46 -8.90 -24.96
N ALA A 243 -18.41 -8.23 -25.43
CA ALA A 243 -18.32 -7.66 -26.77
C ALA A 243 -18.02 -8.70 -27.89
N GLY A 244 -17.83 -10.00 -27.57
CA GLY A 244 -17.47 -11.04 -28.53
C GLY A 244 -16.09 -10.85 -29.16
N LYS A 245 -15.16 -10.22 -28.41
CA LYS A 245 -13.81 -9.85 -28.90
C LYS A 245 -12.68 -10.67 -28.25
N VAL A 246 -13.01 -11.78 -27.61
CA VAL A 246 -12.00 -12.73 -27.07
C VAL A 246 -11.06 -13.17 -28.19
N GLY A 247 -9.75 -13.14 -27.94
CA GLY A 247 -8.71 -13.42 -28.94
C GLY A 247 -8.48 -12.31 -29.99
N LYS A 248 -9.27 -11.23 -29.96
CA LYS A 248 -9.13 -10.06 -30.83
C LYS A 248 -8.64 -8.80 -30.13
N VAL A 249 -8.98 -8.67 -28.86
CA VAL A 249 -8.57 -7.56 -27.99
C VAL A 249 -7.79 -8.13 -26.79
N MET A 250 -6.55 -7.71 -26.66
CA MET A 250 -5.67 -8.11 -25.58
C MET A 250 -5.90 -7.26 -24.34
N VAL A 251 -5.66 -7.83 -23.15
CA VAL A 251 -5.75 -7.12 -21.88
C VAL A 251 -4.46 -7.32 -21.10
N VAL A 252 -3.91 -6.24 -20.56
CA VAL A 252 -2.80 -6.26 -19.61
C VAL A 252 -3.21 -5.58 -18.30
N GLY A 253 -2.57 -5.95 -17.22
CA GLY A 253 -2.83 -5.43 -15.87
C GLY A 253 -1.56 -5.05 -15.12
N TYR A 254 -1.70 -4.90 -13.81
CA TYR A 254 -0.65 -4.56 -12.86
C TYR A 254 -1.08 -5.06 -11.48
N ASP A 255 -0.22 -5.63 -10.68
CA ASP A 255 -0.31 -6.13 -9.29
C ASP A 255 0.05 -7.61 -9.15
N ASN A 256 -0.19 -8.43 -10.17
CA ASN A 256 -0.01 -9.90 -10.15
C ASN A 256 -0.80 -10.59 -9.03
N ILE A 257 -2.08 -10.20 -8.82
CA ILE A 257 -2.96 -10.84 -7.84
C ILE A 257 -3.32 -12.29 -8.25
N ASP A 258 -3.69 -13.13 -7.28
CA ASP A 258 -4.00 -14.52 -7.55
C ASP A 258 -5.20 -14.70 -8.49
N ALA A 259 -6.19 -13.82 -8.40
CA ALA A 259 -7.38 -13.84 -9.26
C ALA A 259 -7.09 -13.77 -10.77
N VAL A 260 -5.97 -13.15 -11.20
CA VAL A 260 -5.60 -13.06 -12.63
C VAL A 260 -4.75 -14.21 -13.13
N LYS A 261 -4.16 -15.02 -12.26
CA LYS A 261 -3.29 -16.14 -12.66
C LYS A 261 -3.97 -17.15 -13.61
N PRO A 262 -5.23 -17.56 -13.40
CA PRO A 262 -5.94 -18.37 -14.37
C PRO A 262 -6.13 -17.65 -15.72
N MET A 263 -6.34 -16.32 -15.71
CA MET A 263 -6.53 -15.53 -16.94
C MET A 263 -5.25 -15.39 -17.75
N LEU A 264 -4.10 -15.30 -17.07
CA LEU A 264 -2.77 -15.35 -17.71
C LEU A 264 -2.50 -16.72 -18.33
N LYS A 265 -2.88 -17.80 -17.62
CA LYS A 265 -2.66 -19.17 -18.06
C LYS A 265 -3.49 -19.54 -19.31
N ASP A 266 -4.73 -19.06 -19.39
CA ASP A 266 -5.64 -19.36 -20.49
C ASP A 266 -5.65 -18.29 -21.61
N GLY A 267 -4.82 -17.25 -21.48
CA GLY A 267 -4.63 -16.20 -22.50
C GLY A 267 -5.70 -15.11 -22.51
N ARG A 268 -6.63 -15.07 -21.55
CA ARG A 268 -7.59 -13.96 -21.42
C ARG A 268 -6.92 -12.66 -20.97
N MET A 269 -5.80 -12.74 -20.24
CA MET A 269 -4.87 -11.65 -20.00
C MET A 269 -3.51 -12.01 -20.58
N LEU A 270 -2.84 -11.01 -21.15
CA LEU A 270 -1.53 -11.20 -21.77
C LEU A 270 -0.40 -11.09 -20.75
N ALA A 271 -0.46 -10.13 -19.84
CA ALA A 271 0.58 -9.85 -18.84
C ALA A 271 0.05 -9.02 -17.69
N THR A 272 0.77 -9.08 -16.58
CA THR A 272 0.66 -8.17 -15.43
C THR A 272 2.05 -7.93 -14.85
N ALA A 273 2.25 -6.83 -14.13
CA ALA A 273 3.48 -6.57 -13.37
C ALA A 273 3.28 -6.93 -11.90
N ASP A 274 4.25 -7.63 -11.30
CA ASP A 274 4.27 -7.86 -9.87
C ASP A 274 4.93 -6.68 -9.15
N GLN A 275 4.24 -6.08 -8.21
CA GLN A 275 4.78 -5.02 -7.37
C GLN A 275 5.07 -5.46 -5.93
N PHE A 276 5.00 -6.75 -5.64
CA PHE A 276 5.38 -7.37 -4.37
C PHE A 276 4.68 -6.74 -3.15
N GLY A 277 3.35 -6.66 -3.16
CA GLY A 277 2.55 -5.98 -2.12
C GLY A 277 2.89 -6.39 -0.68
N ALA A 278 3.05 -7.69 -0.41
CA ALA A 278 3.47 -8.19 0.91
C ALA A 278 4.81 -7.58 1.36
N LYS A 279 5.80 -7.48 0.46
CA LYS A 279 7.11 -6.91 0.78
C LYS A 279 7.06 -5.41 1.03
N GLN A 280 6.18 -4.68 0.35
CA GLN A 280 6.03 -3.24 0.58
C GLN A 280 5.60 -2.94 2.02
N ALA A 281 4.63 -3.69 2.57
CA ALA A 281 4.23 -3.54 3.96
C ALA A 281 5.38 -3.87 4.92
N VAL A 282 6.09 -4.98 4.68
CA VAL A 282 7.22 -5.39 5.51
C VAL A 282 8.31 -4.31 5.51
N PHE A 283 8.74 -3.83 4.35
CA PHE A 283 9.73 -2.75 4.26
C PHE A 283 9.28 -1.45 4.93
N GLY A 284 8.01 -1.08 4.78
CA GLY A 284 7.45 0.07 5.49
C GLY A 284 7.52 -0.08 7.01
N ILE A 285 7.19 -1.27 7.52
CA ILE A 285 7.28 -1.59 8.96
C ILE A 285 8.72 -1.60 9.43
N GLU A 286 9.65 -2.23 8.69
CA GLU A 286 11.09 -2.25 9.04
C GLU A 286 11.70 -0.85 9.08
N ILE A 287 11.30 0.05 8.17
CA ILE A 287 11.72 1.47 8.21
C ILE A 287 11.17 2.14 9.46
N ALA A 288 9.94 1.85 9.85
CA ALA A 288 9.30 2.43 11.02
C ALA A 288 9.86 1.93 12.36
N LEU A 289 10.55 0.79 12.38
CA LEU A 289 11.15 0.19 13.58
C LEU A 289 12.62 0.56 13.79
N LYS A 290 13.26 1.21 12.81
CA LYS A 290 14.66 1.70 12.89
C LYS A 290 14.74 3.07 13.54
#